data_050d98408f15f61bb563fcf1fd143380
#
_entry.id   050d98408f15f61bb563fcf1fd143380
#
_cell.length_a   1.000
_cell.length_b   1.000
_cell.length_c   1.000
_cell.angle_alpha   90.00
_cell.angle_beta   90.00
_cell.angle_gamma   90.00
#
_symmetry.space_group_name_H-M   'P 1'
#
loop_
_entity.id
_entity.type
_entity.pdbx_description
1 polymer ?
#
loop_
_entity_poly.entity_id
_entity_poly.type
_entity_poly.pdbx_seq_one_letter_code
_entity_poly.pdbx_strand_id
1 'polypeptide(L)'
;MKSVNKIILVGNLAADPELRQTQKGVNVATFPVATQRDFTSNGEKKKVTDFHRVVAWGTLAEICGKYLEKGKAVYIEGFVLNRAYEKEGERRYVTEIRAEEVNMLSFKRDREQEQVTIRPVEPEDEPRHTKDPE
;
A
#
# COMPACT_ATOMS: atom_id res chain seq x y z
N MET A 1 29.04 9.49 -6.02
CA MET A 1 28.04 9.09 -6.97
C MET A 1 26.66 9.41 -6.44
N LYS A 2 25.77 9.86 -7.29
CA LYS A 2 24.42 10.12 -6.87
C LYS A 2 23.57 8.92 -7.09
N SER A 3 22.63 8.69 -6.19
CA SER A 3 21.75 7.58 -6.30
C SER A 3 20.33 8.05 -6.52
N VAL A 4 19.50 7.16 -7.01
CA VAL A 4 18.09 7.46 -7.20
C VAL A 4 17.30 6.38 -6.49
N ASN A 5 16.30 6.78 -5.74
CA ASN A 5 15.44 5.86 -5.05
C ASN A 5 14.04 6.42 -5.13
N LYS A 6 13.26 5.95 -6.08
CA LYS A 6 11.95 6.50 -6.29
C LYS A 6 11.01 5.42 -6.74
N ILE A 7 9.80 5.44 -6.22
CA ILE A 7 8.81 4.47 -6.63
C ILE A 7 7.50 5.18 -6.85
N ILE A 8 6.75 4.73 -7.83
CA ILE A 8 5.44 5.25 -8.12
C ILE A 8 4.50 4.07 -8.18
N LEU A 9 3.39 4.16 -7.46
CA LEU A 9 2.41 3.11 -7.45
C LEU A 9 1.04 3.67 -7.76
N VAL A 10 0.27 2.92 -8.52
CA VAL A 10 -1.15 3.21 -8.70
C VAL A 10 -1.86 1.91 -8.38
N GLY A 11 -2.68 1.91 -7.37
CA GLY A 11 -3.36 0.69 -6.96
C GLY A 11 -4.48 1.02 -6.00
N ASN A 12 -4.95 -0.01 -5.32
CA ASN A 12 -6.07 0.17 -4.40
C ASN A 12 -5.66 -0.19 -3.01
N LEU A 13 -6.23 0.50 -2.04
CA LEU A 13 -5.94 0.15 -0.66
C LEU A 13 -6.56 -1.20 -0.37
N ALA A 14 -5.80 -2.07 0.22
CA ALA A 14 -6.27 -3.40 0.57
C ALA A 14 -6.86 -3.43 1.97
N ALA A 15 -6.65 -2.39 2.74
CA ALA A 15 -7.22 -2.30 4.09
C ALA A 15 -7.24 -0.82 4.49
N ASP A 16 -8.01 -0.51 5.52
CA ASP A 16 -8.06 0.86 6.01
C ASP A 16 -6.70 1.26 6.57
N PRO A 17 -6.35 2.53 6.51
CA PRO A 17 -5.09 2.97 7.10
C PRO A 17 -5.10 2.83 8.61
N GLU A 18 -3.95 2.48 9.14
CA GLU A 18 -3.79 2.36 10.56
C GLU A 18 -3.03 3.59 11.02
N LEU A 19 -3.63 4.36 11.92
CA LEU A 19 -3.00 5.57 12.39
C LEU A 19 -2.40 5.39 13.74
N ARG A 20 -1.21 5.93 13.92
CA ARG A 20 -0.54 5.88 15.20
C ARG A 20 0.22 7.16 15.41
N GLN A 21 0.67 7.40 16.61
CA GLN A 21 1.51 8.53 16.90
C GLN A 21 2.79 8.06 17.54
N THR A 22 3.87 8.72 17.20
CA THR A 22 5.15 8.40 17.83
C THR A 22 5.16 9.04 19.21
N GLN A 23 6.17 8.74 19.97
CA GLN A 23 6.29 9.31 21.28
C GLN A 23 6.39 10.82 21.24
N LYS A 24 6.88 11.35 20.15
CA LYS A 24 6.98 12.80 20.04
C LYS A 24 5.73 13.42 19.48
N GLY A 25 4.68 12.62 19.28
CA GLY A 25 3.43 13.18 18.82
C GLY A 25 3.28 13.31 17.32
N VAL A 26 4.16 12.69 16.55
CA VAL A 26 4.06 12.78 15.11
C VAL A 26 3.14 11.68 14.60
N ASN A 27 2.23 12.03 13.72
CA ASN A 27 1.29 11.06 13.19
C ASN A 27 1.92 10.19 12.12
N VAL A 28 1.57 8.91 12.12
CA VAL A 28 2.07 7.95 11.14
C VAL A 28 0.90 7.13 10.66
N ALA A 29 0.74 7.02 9.35
CA ALA A 29 -0.32 6.19 8.76
C ALA A 29 0.32 5.08 7.96
N THR A 30 -0.13 3.86 8.16
CA THR A 30 0.39 2.72 7.44
C THR A 30 -0.76 2.03 6.75
N PHE A 31 -0.61 1.73 5.48
CA PHE A 31 -1.67 1.06 4.75
C PHE A 31 -1.09 0.24 3.59
N PRO A 32 -1.76 -0.84 3.24
CA PRO A 32 -1.29 -1.68 2.14
C PRO A 32 -1.93 -1.24 0.84
N VAL A 33 -1.13 -1.15 -0.20
CA VAL A 33 -1.63 -0.81 -1.52
C VAL A 33 -1.42 -2.03 -2.41
N ALA A 34 -2.47 -2.47 -3.05
CA ALA A 34 -2.42 -3.65 -3.88
C ALA A 34 -2.25 -3.27 -5.33
N THR A 35 -1.32 -3.91 -6.02
CA THR A 35 -1.16 -3.74 -7.44
C THR A 35 -1.19 -5.13 -8.06
N GLN A 36 -1.67 -5.22 -9.28
CA GLN A 36 -1.78 -6.50 -9.93
C GLN A 36 -0.89 -6.54 -11.14
N ARG A 37 -0.33 -7.68 -11.41
CA ARG A 37 0.44 -7.85 -12.63
C ARG A 37 0.07 -9.18 -13.24
N ASP A 38 0.15 -9.23 -14.55
CA ASP A 38 -0.17 -10.42 -15.29
C ASP A 38 1.11 -11.04 -15.79
N PHE A 39 1.16 -12.34 -15.84
CA PHE A 39 2.30 -12.99 -16.44
C PHE A 39 1.85 -14.30 -17.05
N THR A 40 2.65 -14.86 -17.92
CA THR A 40 2.33 -16.09 -18.60
C THR A 40 3.30 -17.15 -18.15
N SER A 41 2.76 -18.30 -17.76
CA SER A 41 3.59 -19.39 -17.32
C SER A 41 3.04 -20.64 -17.97
N ASN A 42 3.88 -21.36 -18.68
CA ASN A 42 3.47 -22.56 -19.36
C ASN A 42 2.26 -22.35 -20.26
N GLY A 43 2.24 -21.25 -20.93
CA GLY A 43 1.16 -20.96 -21.84
C GLY A 43 -0.10 -20.47 -21.19
N GLU A 44 -0.12 -20.32 -19.88
CA GLU A 44 -1.32 -19.87 -19.21
C GLU A 44 -1.12 -18.48 -18.66
N LYS A 45 -2.17 -17.68 -18.70
CA LYS A 45 -2.09 -16.35 -18.14
C LYS A 45 -2.45 -16.39 -16.68
N LYS A 46 -1.66 -15.76 -15.88
CA LYS A 46 -1.89 -15.72 -14.44
C LYS A 46 -1.83 -14.31 -13.92
N LYS A 47 -2.54 -14.07 -12.85
CA LYS A 47 -2.53 -12.78 -12.20
C LYS A 47 -1.96 -12.91 -10.82
N VAL A 48 -1.18 -11.93 -10.43
CA VAL A 48 -0.59 -11.90 -9.10
C VAL A 48 -0.85 -10.54 -8.49
N THR A 49 -1.26 -10.53 -7.26
CA THR A 49 -1.47 -9.29 -6.54
C THR A 49 -0.30 -9.11 -5.58
N ASP A 50 0.33 -7.96 -5.67
CA ASP A 50 1.41 -7.63 -4.76
C ASP A 50 0.90 -6.60 -3.79
N PHE A 51 1.23 -6.74 -2.52
CA PHE A 51 0.79 -5.80 -1.51
C PHE A 51 2.01 -5.02 -1.04
N HIS A 52 1.90 -3.70 -1.10
CA HIS A 52 3.02 -2.83 -0.77
C HIS A 52 2.70 -2.08 0.51
N ARG A 53 3.60 -2.13 1.46
CA ARG A 53 3.39 -1.45 2.72
C ARG A 53 3.79 0.00 2.55
N VAL A 54 2.83 0.90 2.67
CA VAL A 54 3.07 2.33 2.46
C VAL A 54 2.93 3.03 3.78
N VAL A 55 3.86 3.91 4.07
CA VAL A 55 3.89 4.64 5.34
C VAL A 55 3.95 6.13 5.06
N ALA A 56 3.05 6.88 5.65
CA ALA A 56 3.03 8.34 5.51
C ALA A 56 3.22 8.95 6.87
N TRP A 57 3.86 10.10 6.91
CA TRP A 57 4.18 10.77 8.16
C TRP A 57 3.61 12.18 8.22
N GLY A 58 3.33 12.63 9.42
CA GLY A 58 2.98 14.02 9.65
C GLY A 58 1.63 14.41 9.07
N THR A 59 1.58 15.54 8.41
CA THR A 59 0.34 16.02 7.84
C THR A 59 -0.19 15.08 6.78
N LEU A 60 0.69 14.47 6.03
CA LEU A 60 0.25 13.54 5.01
C LEU A 60 -0.43 12.34 5.68
N ALA A 61 0.06 11.90 6.83
CA ALA A 61 -0.56 10.82 7.55
C ALA A 61 -1.97 11.18 7.98
N GLU A 62 -2.16 12.41 8.42
CA GLU A 62 -3.47 12.84 8.84
C GLU A 62 -4.43 12.84 7.67
N ILE A 63 -3.99 13.29 6.53
CA ILE A 63 -4.81 13.33 5.34
C ILE A 63 -5.18 11.91 4.93
N CYS A 64 -4.22 11.00 4.95
CA CYS A 64 -4.50 9.64 4.58
C CYS A 64 -5.51 9.00 5.55
N GLY A 65 -5.35 9.24 6.82
CA GLY A 65 -6.26 8.66 7.78
C GLY A 65 -7.66 9.20 7.66
N LYS A 66 -7.78 10.45 7.21
CA LYS A 66 -9.08 11.04 7.12
C LYS A 66 -9.81 10.67 5.85
N TYR A 67 -9.12 10.55 4.76
CA TYR A 67 -9.78 10.37 3.47
C TYR A 67 -9.62 9.02 2.80
N LEU A 68 -8.69 8.20 3.22
CA LEU A 68 -8.49 6.92 2.58
C LEU A 68 -9.20 5.81 3.31
N GLU A 69 -9.63 4.82 2.57
CA GLU A 69 -10.23 3.64 3.18
C GLU A 69 -10.08 2.49 2.23
N LYS A 70 -10.31 1.30 2.72
CA LYS A 70 -10.17 0.10 1.92
C LYS A 70 -10.93 0.24 0.61
N GLY A 71 -10.31 -0.16 -0.48
CA GLY A 71 -10.94 -0.12 -1.79
C GLY A 71 -10.66 1.12 -2.62
N LYS A 72 -10.16 2.16 -2.00
CA LYS A 72 -9.94 3.39 -2.74
C LYS A 72 -8.73 3.26 -3.65
N ALA A 73 -8.81 3.86 -4.82
CA ALA A 73 -7.70 3.87 -5.75
C ALA A 73 -6.82 5.08 -5.46
N VAL A 74 -5.52 4.87 -5.43
CA VAL A 74 -4.59 5.94 -5.09
C VAL A 74 -3.36 5.92 -5.97
N TYR A 75 -2.75 7.08 -6.07
CA TYR A 75 -1.47 7.25 -6.73
C TYR A 75 -0.50 7.62 -5.60
N ILE A 76 0.59 6.88 -5.49
CA ILE A 76 1.58 7.10 -4.45
C ILE A 76 2.92 7.36 -5.10
N GLU A 77 3.63 8.34 -4.61
CA GLU A 77 4.96 8.61 -5.07
C GLU A 77 5.84 8.70 -3.83
N GLY A 78 6.98 8.04 -3.84
CA GLY A 78 7.84 8.06 -2.68
C GLY A 78 9.11 7.29 -2.92
N PHE A 79 9.66 6.70 -1.88
CA PHE A 79 10.91 5.96 -2.01
C PHE A 79 10.85 4.70 -1.17
N VAL A 80 11.74 3.78 -1.47
CA VAL A 80 11.78 2.50 -0.80
C VAL A 80 12.71 2.61 0.38
N LEU A 81 12.26 2.16 1.52
CA LEU A 81 13.04 2.23 2.73
C LEU A 81 13.14 0.85 3.33
N ASN A 82 14.34 0.44 3.69
CA ASN A 82 14.54 -0.83 4.34
C ASN A 82 14.94 -0.52 5.77
N ARG A 83 14.28 -1.15 6.70
CA ARG A 83 14.66 -0.92 8.08
C ARG A 83 14.80 -2.24 8.79
N ALA A 84 15.65 -2.25 9.79
CA ALA A 84 15.91 -3.44 10.56
C ALA A 84 15.31 -3.27 11.93
N TYR A 85 14.81 -4.35 12.51
CA TYR A 85 14.30 -4.30 13.86
C TYR A 85 14.56 -5.66 14.48
N GLU A 86 14.50 -5.71 15.81
CA GLU A 86 14.74 -6.94 16.49
C GLU A 86 13.48 -7.50 17.06
N LYS A 87 13.30 -8.79 16.91
CA LYS A 87 12.15 -9.45 17.45
C LYS A 87 12.60 -10.79 18.00
N GLU A 88 12.36 -10.99 19.26
CA GLU A 88 12.74 -12.23 19.90
C GLU A 88 14.20 -12.55 19.70
N GLY A 89 15.02 -11.55 19.80
CA GLY A 89 16.46 -11.76 19.68
C GLY A 89 16.97 -11.87 18.27
N GLU A 90 16.11 -11.84 17.28
CA GLU A 90 16.54 -11.96 15.92
C GLU A 90 16.40 -10.67 15.18
N ARG A 91 17.35 -10.42 14.28
CA ARG A 91 17.29 -9.22 13.49
C ARG A 91 16.43 -9.48 12.29
N ARG A 92 15.43 -8.64 12.09
CA ARG A 92 14.52 -8.76 10.99
C ARG A 92 14.54 -7.52 10.16
N TYR A 93 14.19 -7.66 8.87
CA TYR A 93 14.20 -6.54 7.98
C TYR A 93 12.82 -6.38 7.36
N VAL A 94 12.41 -5.17 7.13
CA VAL A 94 11.14 -4.91 6.49
C VAL A 94 11.35 -3.83 5.45
N THR A 95 10.70 -3.98 4.32
CA THR A 95 10.77 -3.00 3.24
C THR A 95 9.47 -2.24 3.24
N GLU A 96 9.57 -0.93 3.25
CA GLU A 96 8.42 -0.08 3.25
C GLU A 96 8.55 0.96 2.17
N ILE A 97 7.44 1.53 1.77
CA ILE A 97 7.47 2.63 0.84
C ILE A 97 7.08 3.85 1.64
N ARG A 98 7.99 4.83 1.72
CA ARG A 98 7.71 6.07 2.44
C ARG A 98 7.05 7.01 1.44
N ALA A 99 5.79 7.34 1.68
CA ALA A 99 5.05 8.17 0.75
C ALA A 99 5.45 9.62 0.89
N GLU A 100 5.64 10.28 -0.21
CA GLU A 100 5.89 11.70 -0.22
C GLU A 100 4.70 12.41 -0.82
N GLU A 101 3.94 11.74 -1.67
CA GLU A 101 2.78 12.31 -2.30
C GLU A 101 1.72 11.24 -2.42
N VAL A 102 0.50 11.56 -2.09
CA VAL A 102 -0.62 10.63 -2.18
C VAL A 102 -1.77 11.38 -2.83
N ASN A 103 -2.28 10.85 -3.94
CA ASN A 103 -3.41 11.45 -4.60
C ASN A 103 -4.51 10.42 -4.72
N MET A 104 -5.73 10.80 -4.38
CA MET A 104 -6.83 9.87 -4.49
C MET A 104 -7.38 9.90 -5.88
N LEU A 105 -7.59 8.72 -6.45
CA LEU A 105 -8.10 8.61 -7.80
C LEU A 105 -9.56 8.21 -7.84
N SER A 106 -10.12 7.78 -6.71
CA SER A 106 -11.52 7.43 -6.65
C SER A 106 -12.32 8.59 -6.10
N PHE A 107 -13.50 8.80 -6.67
CA PHE A 107 -14.32 9.89 -6.22
C PHE A 107 -15.61 9.37 -5.67
N LYS A 108 -16.11 10.02 -4.62
CA LYS A 108 -17.26 9.62 -4.02
C LYS A 108 -18.45 9.59 -4.90
N ARG A 109 -18.61 10.49 -5.80
CA ARG A 109 -19.75 10.56 -6.58
C ARG A 109 -19.83 9.47 -7.59
N ASP A 110 -18.80 8.71 -7.79
CA ASP A 110 -18.78 7.67 -8.75
C ASP A 110 -19.21 6.39 -8.07
N ARG A 111 -20.17 6.45 -7.16
CA ARG A 111 -20.54 5.31 -6.44
C ARG A 111 -20.95 4.16 -7.30
N GLU A 112 -21.66 4.36 -8.35
CA GLU A 112 -22.04 3.28 -9.18
C GLU A 112 -20.87 2.68 -9.88
N GLN A 113 -19.99 3.48 -10.35
CA GLN A 113 -18.83 2.98 -10.99
C GLN A 113 -17.96 2.28 -9.99
N GLU A 114 -17.89 2.78 -8.82
CA GLU A 114 -17.09 2.18 -7.83
C GLU A 114 -17.60 0.80 -7.51
N GLN A 115 -18.88 0.61 -7.49
CA GLN A 115 -19.40 -0.67 -7.22
C GLN A 115 -19.00 -1.64 -8.28
N VAL A 116 -18.99 -1.20 -9.50
CA VAL A 116 -18.62 -2.05 -10.58
C VAL A 116 -17.15 -2.37 -10.54
N THR A 117 -16.34 -1.38 -10.24
CA THR A 117 -14.92 -1.61 -10.26
C THR A 117 -14.48 -2.40 -9.07
N ILE A 118 -15.14 -2.29 -7.96
CA ILE A 118 -14.70 -2.99 -6.83
C ILE A 118 -14.95 -4.44 -6.89
N ARG A 119 -15.98 -4.82 -7.56
CA ARG A 119 -16.25 -6.17 -7.60
C ARG A 119 -15.22 -7.05 -8.05
N PRO A 120 -14.41 -6.75 -8.91
CA PRO A 120 -13.42 -7.62 -9.40
C PRO A 120 -12.45 -8.12 -8.40
N VAL A 121 -12.34 -7.53 -7.29
CA VAL A 121 -11.37 -7.97 -6.34
C VAL A 121 -11.86 -9.27 -5.77
N GLU A 122 -11.17 -10.33 -6.04
CA GLU A 122 -11.60 -11.60 -5.61
C GLU A 122 -10.97 -11.99 -4.34
N PRO A 123 -11.69 -12.50 -3.46
CA PRO A 123 -11.15 -12.85 -2.17
C PRO A 123 -10.02 -13.82 -2.25
N GLU A 124 -10.07 -14.69 -3.19
CA GLU A 124 -9.03 -15.68 -3.24
C GLU A 124 -7.74 -15.13 -3.69
N ASP A 125 -7.71 -13.95 -4.23
CA ASP A 125 -6.47 -13.38 -4.64
C ASP A 125 -5.73 -12.76 -3.53
N GLU A 126 -6.32 -12.45 -2.42
CA GLU A 126 -5.64 -11.82 -1.39
C GLU A 126 -5.01 -12.62 -0.38
N PRO A 127 -5.59 -13.53 0.14
CA PRO A 127 -5.10 -14.20 1.29
C PRO A 127 -3.79 -14.80 1.17
N ARG A 128 -3.41 -15.31 0.07
CA ARG A 128 -2.18 -15.96 0.01
C ARG A 128 -1.09 -15.11 -0.05
N HIS A 129 -1.20 -13.96 -0.51
CA HIS A 129 -0.05 -13.13 -0.68
C HIS A 129 0.27 -12.37 0.54
N THR A 130 -0.67 -12.18 1.39
CA THR A 130 -0.38 -11.35 2.50
C THR A 130 0.36 -12.02 3.55
N LYS A 131 0.52 -13.27 3.50
CA LYS A 131 1.24 -13.89 4.48
C LYS A 131 2.58 -13.74 4.43
N ASP A 132 3.10 -13.57 3.43
CA ASP A 132 4.41 -13.48 3.31
C ASP A 132 5.03 -12.50 3.98
N PRO A 133 4.85 -11.54 3.91
CA PRO A 133 5.71 -10.58 4.34
C PRO A 133 5.80 -10.49 5.65
N GLU A 134 5.96 -10.48 6.11
CA GLU A 134 6.26 -10.16 7.12
C GLU A 134 6.87 -10.26 7.53
#